data_709f71f1a4051f5bc9ba46febf2bc2fe
#
_entry.id   709f71f1a4051f5bc9ba46febf2bc2fe
#
_cell.length_a   1.000
_cell.length_b   1.000
_cell.length_c   1.000
_cell.angle_alpha   90.00
_cell.angle_beta   90.00
_cell.angle_gamma   90.00
#
_symmetry.space_group_name_H-M   'P 1'
#
loop_
_entity.id
_entity.type
_entity.pdbx_description
1 polymer ?
#
loop_
_entity_poly.entity_id
_entity_poly.type
_entity_poly.pdbx_seq_one_letter_code
_entity_poly.pdbx_strand_id
1 'polypeptide(L)'
;TVNVSQIWWPQDWLIDIHAMVANPTQYLDTLISLKPHMILFHAEVQEDLVPIFQHIKQYDIKAGIAVMRTTVPSTIAGALEAAAHAMIFSGDLGKFGGTASLMQLEKIRLIKSINSSLEIGWDGGVTVENAYSLAQGGVDVLNVGGSIQKAADPQAAYATLVNEINKQ
;
A
#
# COMPACT_ATOMS: atom_id res chain seq x y z
N THR A 1 -5.99 8.77 18.46
CA THR A 1 -4.93 9.19 17.52
C THR A 1 -3.62 8.69 18.09
N VAL A 2 -2.90 7.84 17.35
CA VAL A 2 -1.57 7.36 17.76
C VAL A 2 -0.61 8.55 17.69
N ASN A 3 0.21 8.74 18.74
CA ASN A 3 1.29 9.70 18.67
C ASN A 3 2.40 9.14 17.78
N VAL A 4 2.48 9.61 16.55
CA VAL A 4 3.38 9.11 15.51
C VAL A 4 4.83 9.14 15.94
N SER A 5 5.23 10.14 16.76
CA SER A 5 6.62 10.26 17.25
C SER A 5 7.03 9.19 18.29
N GLN A 6 6.09 8.40 18.78
CA GLN A 6 6.34 7.31 19.76
C GLN A 6 6.35 5.92 19.09
N ILE A 7 6.16 5.84 17.79
CA ILE A 7 6.22 4.58 17.05
C ILE A 7 7.68 4.16 16.94
N TRP A 8 7.94 2.90 17.19
CA TRP A 8 9.25 2.29 16.98
C TRP A 8 9.12 0.86 16.45
N TRP A 9 10.14 0.35 15.82
CA TRP A 9 10.23 -1.02 15.32
C TRP A 9 11.67 -1.56 15.40
N PRO A 10 11.88 -2.88 15.35
CA PRO A 10 13.23 -3.47 15.26
C PRO A 10 13.99 -2.96 14.03
N GLN A 11 15.31 -2.76 14.17
CA GLN A 11 16.14 -2.16 13.11
C GLN A 11 16.26 -3.00 11.84
N ASP A 12 16.05 -4.31 11.95
CA ASP A 12 16.07 -5.28 10.85
C ASP A 12 14.76 -5.40 10.10
N TRP A 13 13.71 -4.66 10.52
CA TRP A 13 12.41 -4.66 9.84
C TRP A 13 12.34 -3.59 8.77
N LEU A 14 11.83 -3.97 7.59
CA LEU A 14 11.40 -3.03 6.57
C LEU A 14 9.97 -2.60 6.87
N ILE A 15 9.78 -1.31 7.14
CA ILE A 15 8.47 -0.76 7.52
C ILE A 15 7.94 0.15 6.43
N ASP A 16 6.74 -0.15 5.97
CA ASP A 16 5.97 0.72 5.09
C ASP A 16 4.87 1.40 5.90
N ILE A 17 4.84 2.72 5.84
CA ILE A 17 3.81 3.52 6.52
C ILE A 17 2.71 3.89 5.54
N HIS A 18 1.52 3.31 5.73
CA HIS A 18 0.31 3.72 5.02
C HIS A 18 -0.39 4.84 5.80
N ALA A 19 -0.16 6.08 5.40
CA ALA A 19 -0.66 7.27 6.06
C ALA A 19 -2.04 7.68 5.51
N MET A 20 -3.10 7.34 6.23
CA MET A 20 -4.48 7.74 5.94
C MET A 20 -4.76 9.11 6.55
N VAL A 21 -4.21 10.17 5.97
CA VAL A 21 -4.31 11.56 6.45
C VAL A 21 -4.86 12.47 5.37
N ALA A 22 -5.58 13.52 5.74
CA ALA A 22 -6.13 14.48 4.78
C ALA A 22 -5.08 15.48 4.28
N ASN A 23 -4.10 15.81 5.13
CA ASN A 23 -3.06 16.81 4.85
C ASN A 23 -1.68 16.17 5.06
N PRO A 24 -1.11 15.51 4.04
CA PRO A 24 0.21 14.86 4.08
C PRO A 24 1.33 15.75 4.62
N THR A 25 1.43 16.99 4.16
CA THR A 25 2.49 17.93 4.55
C THR A 25 2.55 18.15 6.06
N GLN A 26 1.43 18.11 6.76
CA GLN A 26 1.37 18.30 8.22
C GLN A 26 2.15 17.21 8.99
N TYR A 27 2.28 16.01 8.43
CA TYR A 27 2.91 14.87 9.09
C TYR A 27 4.25 14.48 8.47
N LEU A 28 4.61 15.09 7.35
CA LEU A 28 5.70 14.66 6.47
C LEU A 28 7.04 14.56 7.21
N ASP A 29 7.47 15.61 7.88
CA ASP A 29 8.75 15.64 8.61
C ASP A 29 8.78 14.60 9.73
N THR A 30 7.65 14.42 10.45
CA THR A 30 7.55 13.41 11.50
C THR A 30 7.66 12.00 10.92
N LEU A 31 6.99 11.70 9.80
CA LEU A 31 7.05 10.41 9.14
C LEU A 31 8.45 10.12 8.61
N ILE A 32 9.10 11.10 8.00
CA ILE A 32 10.48 11.00 7.51
C ILE A 32 11.45 10.73 8.68
N SER A 33 11.27 11.39 9.83
CA SER A 33 12.13 11.21 11.01
C SER A 33 12.13 9.79 11.56
N LEU A 34 11.08 9.01 11.31
CA LEU A 34 10.97 7.60 11.67
C LEU A 34 11.84 6.68 10.78
N LYS A 35 12.32 7.17 9.65
CA LYS A 35 13.15 6.43 8.68
C LYS A 35 12.52 5.09 8.24
N PRO A 36 11.26 5.09 7.76
CA PRO A 36 10.65 3.89 7.21
C PRO A 36 11.29 3.51 5.88
N HIS A 37 11.04 2.30 5.40
CA HIS A 37 11.39 1.90 4.05
C HIS A 37 10.54 2.63 3.00
N MET A 38 9.25 2.84 3.28
CA MET A 38 8.33 3.52 2.39
C MET A 38 7.27 4.33 3.16
N ILE A 39 6.82 5.44 2.57
CA ILE A 39 5.66 6.21 3.01
C ILE A 39 4.65 6.26 1.87
N LEU A 40 3.41 5.80 2.15
CA LEU A 40 2.30 5.84 1.20
C LEU A 40 1.28 6.88 1.63
N PHE A 41 0.85 7.73 0.69
CA PHE A 41 -0.28 8.62 0.85
C PHE A 41 -1.39 8.26 -0.15
N HIS A 42 -2.63 8.60 0.20
CA HIS A 42 -3.77 8.39 -0.69
C HIS A 42 -3.78 9.40 -1.84
N ALA A 43 -4.11 8.94 -3.04
CA ALA A 43 -4.25 9.77 -4.23
C ALA A 43 -5.38 10.82 -4.10
N GLU A 44 -6.31 10.59 -3.18
CA GLU A 44 -7.52 11.38 -2.96
C GLU A 44 -7.32 12.59 -2.03
N VAL A 45 -6.08 12.82 -1.56
CA VAL A 45 -5.77 14.04 -0.78
C VAL A 45 -5.86 15.29 -1.66
N GLN A 46 -6.06 16.45 -1.03
CA GLN A 46 -6.17 17.73 -1.74
C GLN A 46 -4.81 18.30 -2.18
N GLU A 47 -3.73 17.84 -1.53
CA GLU A 47 -2.37 18.32 -1.78
C GLU A 47 -1.76 17.63 -3.03
N ASP A 48 -0.92 18.37 -3.76
CA ASP A 48 -0.12 17.79 -4.85
C ASP A 48 0.93 16.83 -4.27
N LEU A 49 0.83 15.55 -4.61
CA LEU A 49 1.73 14.52 -4.12
C LEU A 49 3.11 14.52 -4.81
N VAL A 50 3.24 15.13 -6.00
CA VAL A 50 4.50 15.10 -6.75
C VAL A 50 5.65 15.76 -5.96
N PRO A 51 5.53 17.01 -5.46
CA PRO A 51 6.58 17.61 -4.65
C PRO A 51 6.82 16.88 -3.34
N ILE A 52 5.77 16.31 -2.72
CA ILE A 52 5.88 15.50 -1.49
C ILE A 52 6.73 14.25 -1.75
N PHE A 53 6.47 13.52 -2.85
CA PHE A 53 7.24 12.33 -3.22
C PHE A 53 8.70 12.68 -3.56
N GLN A 54 8.94 13.80 -4.24
CA GLN A 54 10.30 14.29 -4.49
C GLN A 54 11.05 14.60 -3.19
N HIS A 55 10.37 15.16 -2.20
CA HIS A 55 10.95 15.45 -0.90
C HIS A 55 11.29 14.16 -0.12
N ILE A 56 10.36 13.18 -0.05
CA ILE A 56 10.58 11.89 0.60
C ILE A 56 11.82 11.18 0.03
N LYS A 57 11.97 11.18 -1.29
CA LYS A 57 13.10 10.54 -1.98
C LYS A 57 14.48 11.11 -1.61
N GLN A 58 14.56 12.36 -1.15
CA GLN A 58 15.83 12.97 -0.70
C GLN A 58 16.39 12.31 0.57
N TYR A 59 15.58 11.53 1.29
CA TYR A 59 15.93 10.82 2.52
C TYR A 59 16.12 9.33 2.32
N ASP A 60 16.26 8.85 1.08
CA ASP A 60 16.35 7.42 0.71
C ASP A 60 15.12 6.60 1.14
N ILE A 61 13.97 7.27 1.27
CA ILE A 61 12.68 6.66 1.57
C ILE A 61 11.89 6.51 0.27
N LYS A 62 11.29 5.35 0.04
CA LYS A 62 10.38 5.16 -1.11
C LYS A 62 9.09 5.95 -0.92
N ALA A 63 8.61 6.57 -1.98
CA ALA A 63 7.31 7.21 -2.00
C ALA A 63 6.29 6.30 -2.68
N GLY A 64 5.19 6.01 -2.00
CA GLY A 64 4.10 5.18 -2.51
C GLY A 64 2.79 5.96 -2.59
N ILE A 65 1.91 5.52 -3.49
CA ILE A 65 0.57 6.06 -3.67
C ILE A 65 -0.48 4.99 -3.44
N ALA A 66 -1.45 5.24 -2.56
CA ALA A 66 -2.60 4.39 -2.37
C ALA A 66 -3.78 4.91 -3.20
N VAL A 67 -4.45 4.01 -3.91
CA VAL A 67 -5.52 4.35 -4.88
C VAL A 67 -6.81 3.65 -4.47
N MET A 68 -7.85 4.42 -4.15
CA MET A 68 -9.17 3.89 -3.79
C MET A 68 -9.89 3.27 -4.99
N ARG A 69 -10.93 2.48 -4.69
CA ARG A 69 -11.77 1.82 -5.72
C ARG A 69 -12.36 2.78 -6.75
N THR A 70 -12.71 3.99 -6.32
CA THR A 70 -13.37 5.02 -7.17
C THR A 70 -12.40 5.83 -8.00
N THR A 71 -11.11 5.81 -7.71
CA THR A 71 -10.12 6.66 -8.38
C THR A 71 -9.63 6.03 -9.69
N VAL A 72 -9.68 6.81 -10.74
CA VAL A 72 -9.23 6.39 -12.08
C VAL A 72 -7.75 6.71 -12.25
N PRO A 73 -6.87 5.75 -12.57
CA PRO A 73 -5.41 5.97 -12.64
C PRO A 73 -4.95 7.12 -13.53
N SER A 74 -5.64 7.37 -14.66
CA SER A 74 -5.27 8.45 -15.57
C SER A 74 -5.44 9.86 -14.97
N THR A 75 -6.30 10.01 -13.95
CA THR A 75 -6.51 11.32 -13.29
C THR A 75 -5.38 11.70 -12.33
N ILE A 76 -4.53 10.73 -11.99
CA ILE A 76 -3.41 10.86 -11.05
C ILE A 76 -2.07 10.47 -11.70
N ALA A 77 -1.97 10.57 -13.02
CA ALA A 77 -0.82 10.09 -13.79
C ALA A 77 0.51 10.69 -13.30
N GLY A 78 0.58 12.00 -13.05
CA GLY A 78 1.80 12.64 -12.55
C GLY A 78 2.28 12.08 -11.19
N ALA A 79 1.37 11.78 -10.28
CA ALA A 79 1.71 11.17 -9.00
C ALA A 79 2.17 9.70 -9.17
N LEU A 80 1.56 8.94 -10.09
CA LEU A 80 2.00 7.58 -10.43
C LEU A 80 3.38 7.57 -11.07
N GLU A 81 3.70 8.53 -11.93
CA GLU A 81 5.05 8.67 -12.52
C GLU A 81 6.09 9.01 -11.45
N ALA A 82 5.72 9.80 -10.46
CA ALA A 82 6.61 10.19 -9.37
C ALA A 82 6.76 9.12 -8.28
N ALA A 83 5.85 8.15 -8.17
CA ALA A 83 5.87 7.10 -7.15
C ALA A 83 6.86 5.97 -7.46
N ALA A 84 7.21 5.16 -6.45
CA ALA A 84 7.92 3.90 -6.57
C ALA A 84 7.00 2.68 -6.39
N HIS A 85 5.85 2.89 -5.75
CA HIS A 85 4.88 1.84 -5.41
C HIS A 85 3.46 2.39 -5.58
N ALA A 86 2.55 1.58 -6.11
CA ALA A 86 1.13 1.90 -6.21
C ALA A 86 0.30 0.81 -5.54
N MET A 87 -0.37 1.16 -4.44
CA MET A 87 -1.20 0.23 -3.69
C MET A 87 -2.67 0.39 -4.06
N ILE A 88 -3.29 -0.65 -4.54
CA ILE A 88 -4.74 -0.72 -4.73
C ILE A 88 -5.37 -0.94 -3.36
N PHE A 89 -6.12 0.07 -2.89
CA PHE A 89 -6.81 0.02 -1.62
C PHE A 89 -8.26 -0.45 -1.81
N SER A 90 -8.53 -1.68 -1.39
CA SER A 90 -9.85 -2.33 -1.51
C SER A 90 -10.66 -2.31 -0.20
N GLY A 91 -10.13 -1.68 0.84
CA GLY A 91 -10.82 -1.45 2.11
C GLY A 91 -11.72 -0.22 2.10
N ASP A 92 -12.27 0.10 3.26
CA ASP A 92 -12.93 1.36 3.55
C ASP A 92 -12.06 2.19 4.50
N LEU A 93 -11.82 3.47 4.17
CA LEU A 93 -11.03 4.36 5.01
C LEU A 93 -11.61 4.42 6.44
N GLY A 94 -10.73 4.30 7.43
CA GLY A 94 -11.12 4.33 8.85
C GLY A 94 -11.75 3.04 9.37
N LYS A 95 -11.89 2.00 8.56
CA LYS A 95 -12.35 0.67 8.98
C LYS A 95 -11.23 -0.36 8.85
N PHE A 96 -11.21 -1.30 9.79
CA PHE A 96 -10.28 -2.42 9.75
C PHE A 96 -10.85 -3.58 8.95
N GLY A 97 -10.06 -4.11 8.01
CA GLY A 97 -10.46 -5.17 7.10
C GLY A 97 -11.00 -4.62 5.78
N GLY A 98 -11.83 -5.40 5.11
CA GLY A 98 -12.42 -5.05 3.82
C GLY A 98 -12.75 -6.29 3.03
N THR A 99 -13.23 -6.11 1.80
CA THR A 99 -13.48 -7.19 0.84
C THR A 99 -12.65 -6.93 -0.40
N ALA A 100 -11.82 -7.88 -0.79
CA ALA A 100 -11.07 -7.78 -2.04
C ALA A 100 -12.03 -7.84 -3.23
N SER A 101 -12.13 -6.74 -3.95
CA SER A 101 -12.88 -6.68 -5.20
C SER A 101 -11.95 -6.96 -6.38
N LEU A 102 -11.94 -8.19 -6.89
CA LEU A 102 -11.06 -8.61 -8.00
C LEU A 102 -11.25 -7.76 -9.28
N MET A 103 -12.37 -7.08 -9.43
CA MET A 103 -12.58 -6.11 -10.52
C MET A 103 -11.55 -4.98 -10.50
N GLN A 104 -10.95 -4.67 -9.33
CA GLN A 104 -9.91 -3.65 -9.21
C GLN A 104 -8.56 -4.08 -9.83
N LEU A 105 -8.36 -5.34 -10.17
CA LEU A 105 -7.18 -5.83 -10.89
C LEU A 105 -7.01 -5.15 -12.25
N GLU A 106 -8.10 -4.71 -12.88
CA GLU A 106 -8.03 -3.92 -14.12
C GLU A 106 -7.24 -2.61 -13.95
N LYS A 107 -7.18 -2.04 -12.75
CA LYS A 107 -6.35 -0.86 -12.47
C LYS A 107 -4.86 -1.13 -12.66
N ILE A 108 -4.39 -2.36 -12.46
CA ILE A 108 -2.99 -2.72 -12.63
C ILE A 108 -2.55 -2.42 -14.06
N ARG A 109 -3.33 -2.86 -15.04
CA ARG A 109 -3.05 -2.58 -16.46
C ARG A 109 -2.99 -1.08 -16.75
N LEU A 110 -3.92 -0.30 -16.19
CA LEU A 110 -3.95 1.16 -16.34
C LEU A 110 -2.77 1.84 -15.66
N ILE A 111 -2.41 1.43 -14.45
CA ILE A 111 -1.25 1.94 -13.71
C ILE A 111 0.05 1.62 -14.47
N LYS A 112 0.22 0.36 -14.88
CA LYS A 112 1.41 -0.10 -15.63
C LYS A 112 1.53 0.56 -17.01
N SER A 113 0.43 1.00 -17.63
CA SER A 113 0.49 1.78 -18.87
C SER A 113 1.00 3.22 -18.67
N ILE A 114 0.88 3.77 -17.46
CA ILE A 114 1.42 5.09 -17.09
C ILE A 114 2.88 4.94 -16.64
N ASN A 115 3.15 4.00 -15.74
CA ASN A 115 4.49 3.73 -15.24
C ASN A 115 4.69 2.22 -15.07
N SER A 116 5.35 1.58 -16.04
CA SER A 116 5.55 0.13 -16.09
C SER A 116 6.46 -0.41 -14.98
N SER A 117 7.27 0.45 -14.37
CA SER A 117 8.22 0.07 -13.31
C SER A 117 7.62 0.05 -11.91
N LEU A 118 6.38 0.56 -11.72
CA LEU A 118 5.74 0.60 -10.41
C LEU A 118 5.55 -0.81 -9.85
N GLU A 119 5.97 -1.01 -8.60
CA GLU A 119 5.58 -2.16 -7.79
C GLU A 119 4.10 -2.01 -7.40
N ILE A 120 3.32 -3.06 -7.56
CA ILE A 120 1.88 -3.05 -7.29
C ILE A 120 1.59 -3.72 -5.96
N GLY A 121 1.05 -2.95 -5.02
CA GLY A 121 0.51 -3.45 -3.76
C GLY A 121 -0.99 -3.64 -3.77
N TRP A 122 -1.47 -4.47 -2.86
CA TRP A 122 -2.90 -4.61 -2.57
C TRP A 122 -3.13 -4.60 -1.07
N ASP A 123 -4.07 -3.78 -0.62
CA ASP A 123 -4.52 -3.75 0.77
C ASP A 123 -6.05 -3.80 0.85
N GLY A 124 -6.54 -4.64 1.74
CA GLY A 124 -7.97 -4.83 2.02
C GLY A 124 -8.53 -6.15 1.52
N GLY A 125 -9.01 -6.96 2.45
CA GLY A 125 -9.75 -8.18 2.20
C GLY A 125 -8.94 -9.35 1.62
N VAL A 126 -7.62 -9.37 1.78
CA VAL A 126 -6.80 -10.51 1.36
C VAL A 126 -7.06 -11.71 2.27
N THR A 127 -7.35 -12.86 1.65
CA THR A 127 -7.58 -14.15 2.30
C THR A 127 -6.87 -15.25 1.53
N VAL A 128 -6.82 -16.46 2.09
CA VAL A 128 -6.27 -17.65 1.41
C VAL A 128 -7.00 -17.92 0.08
N GLU A 129 -8.32 -17.71 0.05
CA GLU A 129 -9.15 -18.00 -1.12
C GLU A 129 -8.89 -17.07 -2.32
N ASN A 130 -8.39 -15.85 -2.07
CA ASN A 130 -8.17 -14.87 -3.12
C ASN A 130 -6.70 -14.51 -3.37
N ALA A 131 -5.78 -14.90 -2.48
CA ALA A 131 -4.37 -14.52 -2.55
C ALA A 131 -3.71 -14.95 -3.87
N TYR A 132 -3.96 -16.18 -4.32
CA TYR A 132 -3.47 -16.67 -5.61
C TYR A 132 -4.00 -15.83 -6.80
N SER A 133 -5.30 -15.54 -6.82
CA SER A 133 -5.90 -14.73 -7.89
C SER A 133 -5.36 -13.30 -7.94
N LEU A 134 -5.07 -12.70 -6.77
CA LEU A 134 -4.45 -11.39 -6.68
C LEU A 134 -3.02 -11.41 -7.23
N ALA A 135 -2.21 -12.39 -6.82
CA ALA A 135 -0.84 -12.56 -7.29
C ALA A 135 -0.79 -12.81 -8.82
N GLN A 136 -1.62 -13.71 -9.33
CA GLN A 136 -1.73 -13.99 -10.78
C GLN A 136 -2.27 -12.78 -11.56
N GLY A 137 -3.08 -11.94 -10.92
CA GLY A 137 -3.59 -10.69 -11.48
C GLY A 137 -2.56 -9.58 -11.59
N GLY A 138 -1.31 -9.82 -11.15
CA GLY A 138 -0.19 -8.88 -11.27
C GLY A 138 0.04 -8.01 -10.03
N VAL A 139 -0.44 -8.45 -8.85
CA VAL A 139 -0.08 -7.84 -7.56
C VAL A 139 1.27 -8.38 -7.10
N ASP A 140 2.22 -7.48 -6.87
CA ASP A 140 3.58 -7.82 -6.42
C ASP A 140 3.65 -7.99 -4.89
N VAL A 141 2.85 -7.21 -4.13
CA VAL A 141 2.84 -7.18 -2.66
C VAL A 141 1.43 -7.27 -2.11
N LEU A 142 1.16 -8.27 -1.26
CA LEU A 142 -0.12 -8.43 -0.56
C LEU A 142 0.00 -7.97 0.89
N ASN A 143 -0.74 -6.92 1.27
CA ASN A 143 -0.84 -6.45 2.65
C ASN A 143 -1.95 -7.24 3.37
N VAL A 144 -1.55 -8.12 4.29
CA VAL A 144 -2.46 -9.04 4.98
C VAL A 144 -2.48 -8.75 6.46
N GLY A 145 -3.57 -8.17 6.95
CA GLY A 145 -3.78 -7.93 8.38
C GLY A 145 -4.73 -8.94 9.01
N GLY A 146 -6.03 -8.75 8.75
CA GLY A 146 -7.10 -9.46 9.46
C GLY A 146 -7.06 -10.98 9.34
N SER A 147 -6.71 -11.52 8.19
CA SER A 147 -6.66 -12.96 7.94
C SER A 147 -5.58 -13.66 8.76
N ILE A 148 -4.50 -12.96 9.09
CA ILE A 148 -3.43 -13.48 9.95
C ILE A 148 -3.75 -13.20 11.42
N GLN A 149 -4.03 -11.95 11.78
CA GLN A 149 -4.19 -11.53 13.18
C GLN A 149 -5.38 -12.18 13.90
N LYS A 150 -6.46 -12.52 13.18
CA LYS A 150 -7.67 -13.14 13.73
C LYS A 150 -7.65 -14.67 13.66
N ALA A 151 -6.63 -15.26 13.05
CA ALA A 151 -6.48 -16.70 12.98
C ALA A 151 -6.21 -17.28 14.36
N ALA A 152 -6.68 -18.50 14.60
CA ALA A 152 -6.37 -19.25 15.83
C ALA A 152 -4.86 -19.52 15.95
N ASP A 153 -4.18 -19.71 14.82
CA ASP A 153 -2.72 -19.83 14.69
C ASP A 153 -2.25 -18.87 13.58
N PRO A 154 -1.75 -17.67 13.92
CA PRO A 154 -1.25 -16.70 12.96
C PRO A 154 -0.07 -17.20 12.13
N GLN A 155 0.81 -18.04 12.70
CA GLN A 155 1.95 -18.59 11.99
C GLN A 155 1.51 -19.57 10.91
N ALA A 156 0.57 -20.46 11.23
CA ALA A 156 -0.01 -21.40 10.26
C ALA A 156 -0.79 -20.66 9.16
N ALA A 157 -1.53 -19.59 9.51
CA ALA A 157 -2.25 -18.77 8.56
C ALA A 157 -1.30 -18.08 7.57
N TYR A 158 -0.18 -17.52 8.07
CA TYR A 158 0.87 -16.93 7.22
C TYR A 158 1.48 -17.97 6.28
N ALA A 159 1.88 -19.15 6.81
CA ALA A 159 2.46 -20.21 5.99
C ALA A 159 1.50 -20.69 4.90
N THR A 160 0.19 -20.78 5.21
CA THR A 160 -0.84 -21.15 4.23
C THR A 160 -0.95 -20.10 3.12
N LEU A 161 -0.96 -18.80 3.46
CA LEU A 161 -0.96 -17.72 2.47
C LEU A 161 0.26 -17.76 1.56
N VAL A 162 1.46 -17.95 2.13
CA VAL A 162 2.71 -18.06 1.35
C VAL A 162 2.65 -19.25 0.38
N ASN A 163 2.16 -20.39 0.84
CA ASN A 163 1.98 -21.58 -0.02
C ASN A 163 0.97 -21.32 -1.14
N GLU A 164 -0.12 -20.60 -0.83
CA GLU A 164 -1.17 -20.30 -1.81
C GLU A 164 -0.67 -19.41 -2.96
N ILE A 165 0.06 -18.34 -2.66
CA ILE A 165 0.59 -17.42 -3.69
C ILE A 165 1.69 -18.06 -4.54
N ASN A 166 2.37 -19.10 -4.04
CA ASN A 166 3.45 -19.82 -4.74
C ASN A 166 2.96 -21.09 -5.47
N LYS A 167 1.65 -21.35 -5.53
CA LYS A 167 1.12 -22.46 -6.34
C LYS A 167 1.48 -22.25 -7.81
N GLN A 168 2.02 -23.31 -8.43
CA GLN A 168 2.29 -23.37 -9.87
C GLN A 168 1.05 -23.82 -10.65
#